data_875a831713a30e89ab0d5f86d6b903bd
#
_entry.id   875a831713a30e89ab0d5f86d6b903bd
#
_cell.length_a   1.000
_cell.length_b   1.000
_cell.length_c   1.000
_cell.angle_alpha   90.00
_cell.angle_beta   90.00
_cell.angle_gamma   90.00
#
_symmetry.space_group_name_H-M   'P 1'
#
loop_
_entity.id
_entity.type
_entity.pdbx_description
1 polymer ?
#
loop_
_entity_poly.entity_id
_entity_poly.type
_entity_poly.pdbx_seq_one_letter_code
_entity_poly.pdbx_strand_id
1 'polypeptide(L)'
;VLVADDHPLFREALRVALGDACEGEDNTILEAQDLDGIKAVVAEHEDLDLILLDLKMPGVTGFSGLVDLRQSHPEMPVVVVSATEEPKTIREAVTFGAAGFIPKSLGRHEIAKAIQVVLDGEIFLPESVREEADVDDDERERLEIAKRMSTLTPQQMRVLTLIAEGKPNKIIAYELDVAETTVKAHITAILRKLKVHSRTQAVLAAQTHFSKESIPT
;
A
#
# COMPACT_ATOMS: atom_id res chain seq x y z
N VAL A 1 -8.31 -0.71 -11.48
CA VAL A 1 -8.16 -1.51 -10.25
C VAL A 1 -8.26 -2.99 -10.57
N LEU A 2 -7.44 -3.86 -9.94
CA LEU A 2 -7.55 -5.31 -10.04
C LEU A 2 -8.15 -5.90 -8.75
N VAL A 3 -9.20 -6.70 -8.88
CA VAL A 3 -9.82 -7.49 -7.80
C VAL A 3 -9.39 -8.95 -7.96
N ALA A 4 -8.58 -9.44 -7.05
CA ALA A 4 -8.05 -10.80 -7.03
C ALA A 4 -8.63 -11.60 -5.85
N ASP A 5 -9.65 -12.43 -6.12
CA ASP A 5 -10.37 -13.24 -5.14
C ASP A 5 -11.01 -14.42 -5.88
N ASP A 6 -10.94 -15.64 -5.35
CA ASP A 6 -11.53 -16.83 -5.97
C ASP A 6 -13.03 -16.97 -5.69
N HIS A 7 -13.59 -16.17 -4.74
CA HIS A 7 -15.00 -16.19 -4.38
C HIS A 7 -15.84 -15.20 -5.22
N PRO A 8 -16.69 -15.66 -6.15
CA PRO A 8 -17.43 -14.78 -7.06
C PRO A 8 -18.31 -13.73 -6.34
N LEU A 9 -18.97 -14.14 -5.25
CA LEU A 9 -19.85 -13.25 -4.48
C LEU A 9 -19.06 -12.13 -3.81
N PHE A 10 -17.84 -12.41 -3.38
CA PHE A 10 -17.01 -11.41 -2.73
C PHE A 10 -16.39 -10.45 -3.76
N ARG A 11 -16.00 -10.93 -4.95
CA ARG A 11 -15.60 -10.05 -6.04
C ARG A 11 -16.71 -9.06 -6.41
N GLU A 12 -17.97 -9.52 -6.48
CA GLU A 12 -19.09 -8.64 -6.73
C GLU A 12 -19.27 -7.59 -5.60
N ALA A 13 -19.09 -7.99 -4.34
CA ALA A 13 -19.16 -7.06 -3.21
C ALA A 13 -18.04 -6.00 -3.30
N LEU A 14 -16.82 -6.39 -3.64
CA LEU A 14 -15.70 -5.47 -3.85
C LEU A 14 -15.96 -4.54 -5.04
N ARG A 15 -16.53 -5.05 -6.13
CA ARG A 15 -16.88 -4.25 -7.31
C ARG A 15 -17.88 -3.15 -6.98
N VAL A 16 -18.88 -3.49 -6.17
CA VAL A 16 -19.88 -2.51 -5.71
C VAL A 16 -19.25 -1.49 -4.77
N ALA A 17 -18.37 -1.92 -3.84
CA ALA A 17 -17.68 -1.01 -2.94
C ALA A 17 -16.70 -0.08 -3.69
N LEU A 18 -16.04 -0.57 -4.74
CA LEU A 18 -15.20 0.25 -5.63
C LEU A 18 -16.02 1.33 -6.36
N GLY A 19 -17.23 0.98 -6.82
CA GLY A 19 -18.14 1.96 -7.41
C GLY A 19 -18.51 3.09 -6.44
N ASP A 20 -18.70 2.77 -5.15
CA ASP A 20 -18.97 3.77 -4.12
C ASP A 20 -17.71 4.61 -3.77
N ALA A 21 -16.54 4.01 -3.79
CA ALA A 21 -15.27 4.68 -3.44
C ALA A 21 -14.81 5.67 -4.54
N CYS A 22 -15.19 5.42 -5.79
CA CYS A 22 -14.69 6.15 -6.95
C CYS A 22 -15.84 6.84 -7.71
N GLU A 23 -16.78 7.48 -6.99
CA GLU A 23 -17.91 8.17 -7.62
C GLU A 23 -17.45 9.23 -8.64
N GLY A 24 -17.85 9.04 -9.90
CA GLY A 24 -17.64 10.01 -10.99
C GLY A 24 -16.39 9.80 -11.84
N GLU A 25 -15.62 8.76 -11.64
CA GLU A 25 -14.49 8.38 -12.49
C GLU A 25 -14.82 7.13 -13.33
N ASP A 26 -14.34 7.08 -14.58
CA ASP A 26 -14.40 5.88 -15.43
C ASP A 26 -13.42 4.83 -14.89
N ASN A 27 -13.88 4.00 -13.93
CA ASN A 27 -13.06 2.99 -13.30
C ASN A 27 -13.15 1.66 -14.03
N THR A 28 -12.03 1.23 -14.62
CA THR A 28 -11.89 -0.12 -15.14
C THR A 28 -11.58 -1.08 -14.00
N ILE A 29 -12.50 -2.00 -13.72
CA ILE A 29 -12.30 -3.06 -12.72
C ILE A 29 -11.99 -4.35 -13.46
N LEU A 30 -10.79 -4.87 -13.22
CA LEU A 30 -10.31 -6.15 -13.74
C LEU A 30 -10.42 -7.21 -12.64
N GLU A 31 -10.59 -8.47 -13.01
CA GLU A 31 -10.76 -9.57 -12.06
C GLU A 31 -9.73 -10.67 -12.32
N ALA A 32 -9.25 -11.29 -11.25
CA ALA A 32 -8.48 -12.53 -11.28
C ALA A 32 -8.98 -13.50 -10.21
N GLN A 33 -8.85 -14.81 -10.46
CA GLN A 33 -9.32 -15.86 -9.56
C GLN A 33 -8.17 -16.71 -8.99
N ASP A 34 -6.97 -16.50 -9.48
CA ASP A 34 -5.75 -17.20 -9.09
C ASP A 34 -4.51 -16.35 -9.37
N LEU A 35 -3.34 -16.83 -8.95
CA LEU A 35 -2.08 -16.12 -9.11
C LEU A 35 -1.67 -15.93 -10.58
N ASP A 36 -1.95 -16.90 -11.44
CA ASP A 36 -1.59 -16.82 -12.86
C ASP A 36 -2.45 -15.75 -13.57
N GLY A 37 -3.73 -15.67 -13.23
CA GLY A 37 -4.62 -14.59 -13.67
C GLY A 37 -4.16 -13.21 -13.24
N ILE A 38 -3.69 -13.07 -11.98
CA ILE A 38 -3.11 -11.81 -11.51
C ILE A 38 -1.91 -11.42 -12.39
N LYS A 39 -0.97 -12.34 -12.61
CA LYS A 39 0.24 -12.09 -13.40
C LYS A 39 -0.08 -11.70 -14.83
N ALA A 40 -1.07 -12.35 -15.45
CA ALA A 40 -1.52 -12.02 -16.80
C ALA A 40 -2.08 -10.60 -16.86
N VAL A 41 -2.99 -10.24 -15.95
CA VAL A 41 -3.61 -8.90 -15.91
C VAL A 41 -2.56 -7.82 -15.66
N VAL A 42 -1.67 -8.01 -14.70
CA VAL A 42 -0.64 -7.02 -14.37
C VAL A 42 0.36 -6.83 -15.53
N ALA A 43 0.64 -7.89 -16.31
CA ALA A 43 1.51 -7.80 -17.49
C ALA A 43 0.87 -7.04 -18.66
N GLU A 44 -0.47 -7.05 -18.77
CA GLU A 44 -1.23 -6.38 -19.83
C GLU A 44 -1.61 -4.94 -19.48
N HIS A 45 -1.64 -4.59 -18.18
CA HIS A 45 -2.13 -3.31 -17.67
C HIS A 45 -1.09 -2.65 -16.77
N GLU A 46 -0.20 -1.87 -17.34
CA GLU A 46 0.83 -1.13 -16.59
C GLU A 46 0.27 0.08 -15.80
N ASP A 47 -0.96 0.49 -16.08
CA ASP A 47 -1.65 1.65 -15.51
C ASP A 47 -2.57 1.32 -14.34
N LEU A 48 -2.45 0.13 -13.75
CA LEU A 48 -3.20 -0.25 -12.55
C LEU A 48 -2.88 0.69 -11.38
N ASP A 49 -3.93 1.16 -10.69
CA ASP A 49 -3.80 2.04 -9.53
C ASP A 49 -3.80 1.28 -8.21
N LEU A 50 -4.42 0.09 -8.17
CA LEU A 50 -4.62 -0.69 -6.96
C LEU A 50 -4.86 -2.17 -7.28
N ILE A 51 -4.33 -3.06 -6.43
CA ILE A 51 -4.67 -4.48 -6.38
C ILE A 51 -5.33 -4.80 -5.03
N LEU A 52 -6.55 -5.36 -5.06
CA LEU A 52 -7.19 -5.98 -3.91
C LEU A 52 -6.90 -7.48 -3.95
N LEU A 53 -6.13 -8.00 -3.01
CA LEU A 53 -5.58 -9.36 -3.04
C LEU A 53 -6.13 -10.21 -1.89
N ASP A 54 -6.85 -11.28 -2.21
CA ASP A 54 -7.12 -12.34 -1.24
C ASP A 54 -5.89 -13.21 -1.00
N LEU A 55 -5.62 -13.53 0.26
CA LEU A 55 -4.53 -14.44 0.65
C LEU A 55 -4.86 -15.92 0.43
N LYS A 56 -6.15 -16.26 0.23
CA LYS A 56 -6.64 -17.64 0.10
C LYS A 56 -7.17 -17.90 -1.30
N MET A 57 -6.28 -17.91 -2.29
CA MET A 57 -6.62 -18.21 -3.68
C MET A 57 -5.75 -19.36 -4.24
N PRO A 58 -6.20 -20.06 -5.29
CA PRO A 58 -5.35 -21.00 -6.01
C PRO A 58 -4.03 -20.36 -6.45
N GLY A 59 -2.93 -21.08 -6.19
CA GLY A 59 -1.57 -20.60 -6.50
C GLY A 59 -0.96 -19.64 -5.49
N VAL A 60 -1.74 -19.13 -4.53
CA VAL A 60 -1.25 -18.27 -3.43
C VAL A 60 -1.09 -19.09 -2.15
N THR A 61 0.07 -19.05 -1.55
CA THR A 61 0.35 -19.70 -0.25
C THR A 61 0.79 -18.64 0.76
N GLY A 62 -0.07 -18.36 1.75
CA GLY A 62 0.18 -17.30 2.72
C GLY A 62 0.37 -15.95 2.02
N PHE A 63 1.51 -15.31 2.25
CA PHE A 63 1.82 -14.00 1.65
C PHE A 63 2.61 -14.08 0.33
N SER A 64 2.79 -15.28 -0.26
CA SER A 64 3.64 -15.42 -1.46
C SER A 64 3.18 -14.54 -2.62
N GLY A 65 1.87 -14.43 -2.87
CA GLY A 65 1.32 -13.56 -3.91
C GLY A 65 1.62 -12.08 -3.67
N LEU A 66 1.50 -11.63 -2.42
CA LEU A 66 1.85 -10.27 -2.02
C LEU A 66 3.35 -9.99 -2.25
N VAL A 67 4.21 -10.91 -1.80
CA VAL A 67 5.67 -10.77 -1.93
C VAL A 67 6.08 -10.73 -3.41
N ASP A 68 5.55 -11.61 -4.25
CA ASP A 68 5.81 -11.65 -5.69
C ASP A 68 5.41 -10.33 -6.37
N LEU A 69 4.21 -9.82 -6.07
CA LEU A 69 3.71 -8.55 -6.60
C LEU A 69 4.57 -7.37 -6.14
N ARG A 70 4.95 -7.34 -4.87
CA ARG A 70 5.79 -6.26 -4.32
C ARG A 70 7.21 -6.26 -4.88
N GLN A 71 7.78 -7.42 -5.19
CA GLN A 71 9.09 -7.53 -5.83
C GLN A 71 9.07 -7.10 -7.30
N SER A 72 8.01 -7.48 -8.03
CA SER A 72 7.88 -7.17 -9.46
C SER A 72 7.40 -5.75 -9.71
N HIS A 73 6.50 -5.24 -8.86
CA HIS A 73 5.83 -3.92 -9.01
C HIS A 73 5.86 -3.14 -7.69
N PRO A 74 7.03 -2.64 -7.26
CA PRO A 74 7.20 -1.99 -5.95
C PRO A 74 6.38 -0.70 -5.76
N GLU A 75 6.02 0.00 -6.82
CA GLU A 75 5.15 1.19 -6.80
C GLU A 75 3.66 0.90 -6.77
N MET A 76 3.24 -0.34 -7.11
CA MET A 76 1.83 -0.73 -7.17
C MET A 76 1.28 -0.93 -5.75
N PRO A 77 0.26 -0.21 -5.29
CA PRO A 77 -0.36 -0.49 -4.00
C PRO A 77 -1.12 -1.82 -4.06
N VAL A 78 -0.83 -2.70 -3.09
CA VAL A 78 -1.53 -3.97 -2.91
C VAL A 78 -2.20 -3.95 -1.54
N VAL A 79 -3.52 -4.04 -1.51
CA VAL A 79 -4.32 -4.19 -0.29
C VAL A 79 -4.66 -5.65 -0.10
N VAL A 80 -4.35 -6.18 1.05
CA VAL A 80 -4.78 -7.54 1.43
C VAL A 80 -6.24 -7.51 1.85
N VAL A 81 -7.03 -8.42 1.29
CA VAL A 81 -8.43 -8.64 1.66
C VAL A 81 -8.55 -10.06 2.21
N SER A 82 -8.93 -10.22 3.47
CA SER A 82 -8.89 -11.54 4.11
C SER A 82 -10.04 -11.79 5.09
N ALA A 83 -10.44 -13.06 5.20
CA ALA A 83 -11.37 -13.50 6.23
C ALA A 83 -10.72 -13.61 7.63
N THR A 84 -9.38 -13.60 7.71
CA THR A 84 -8.63 -13.65 8.97
C THR A 84 -8.42 -12.23 9.49
N GLU A 85 -8.73 -12.01 10.76
CA GLU A 85 -8.59 -10.71 11.44
C GLU A 85 -7.54 -10.74 12.56
N GLU A 86 -6.70 -11.77 12.59
CA GLU A 86 -5.67 -11.92 13.61
C GLU A 86 -4.65 -10.77 13.51
N PRO A 87 -4.37 -10.04 14.61
CA PRO A 87 -3.42 -8.94 14.62
C PRO A 87 -2.04 -9.33 14.08
N LYS A 88 -1.61 -10.57 14.33
CA LYS A 88 -0.36 -11.12 13.81
C LYS A 88 -0.36 -11.15 12.27
N THR A 89 -1.43 -11.68 11.66
CA THR A 89 -1.57 -11.76 10.20
C THR A 89 -1.59 -10.37 9.56
N ILE A 90 -2.25 -9.40 10.21
CA ILE A 90 -2.31 -8.02 9.73
C ILE A 90 -0.92 -7.37 9.76
N ARG A 91 -0.17 -7.53 10.87
CA ARG A 91 1.21 -7.03 10.99
C ARG A 91 2.15 -7.67 9.96
N GLU A 92 2.03 -8.98 9.75
CA GLU A 92 2.80 -9.69 8.72
C GLU A 92 2.49 -9.15 7.32
N ALA A 93 1.22 -8.90 6.96
CA ALA A 93 0.85 -8.31 5.69
C ALA A 93 1.55 -6.96 5.46
N VAL A 94 1.54 -6.07 6.47
CA VAL A 94 2.25 -4.79 6.41
C VAL A 94 3.75 -4.98 6.28
N THR A 95 4.34 -5.92 7.02
CA THR A 95 5.78 -6.25 6.95
C THR A 95 6.16 -6.72 5.55
N PHE A 96 5.31 -7.49 4.89
CA PHE A 96 5.49 -7.90 3.48
C PHE A 96 5.11 -6.82 2.46
N GLY A 97 4.73 -5.64 2.91
CA GLY A 97 4.55 -4.46 2.05
C GLY A 97 3.13 -4.23 1.55
N ALA A 98 2.11 -4.76 2.22
CA ALA A 98 0.73 -4.40 1.91
C ALA A 98 0.50 -2.90 2.11
N ALA A 99 -0.25 -2.27 1.21
CA ALA A 99 -0.70 -0.88 1.31
C ALA A 99 -1.90 -0.72 2.26
N GLY A 100 -2.51 -1.82 2.68
CA GLY A 100 -3.57 -1.87 3.65
C GLY A 100 -4.06 -3.29 3.88
N PHE A 101 -4.94 -3.45 4.87
CA PHE A 101 -5.58 -4.71 5.19
C PHE A 101 -7.08 -4.49 5.42
N ILE A 102 -7.91 -5.16 4.64
CA ILE A 102 -9.38 -5.09 4.69
C ILE A 102 -9.92 -6.44 5.14
N PRO A 103 -10.48 -6.55 6.35
CA PRO A 103 -11.24 -7.74 6.75
C PRO A 103 -12.45 -7.96 5.85
N LYS A 104 -12.69 -9.21 5.42
CA LYS A 104 -13.88 -9.59 4.63
C LYS A 104 -15.20 -9.47 5.42
N SER A 105 -15.12 -9.32 6.75
CA SER A 105 -16.26 -9.09 7.63
C SER A 105 -16.79 -7.66 7.59
N LEU A 106 -16.00 -6.70 7.09
CA LEU A 106 -16.41 -5.30 7.00
C LEU A 106 -17.62 -5.13 6.09
N GLY A 107 -18.50 -4.20 6.47
CA GLY A 107 -19.62 -3.81 5.64
C GLY A 107 -19.18 -3.06 4.37
N ARG A 108 -20.02 -3.09 3.34
CA ARG A 108 -19.75 -2.45 2.04
C ARG A 108 -19.22 -1.02 2.17
N HIS A 109 -19.84 -0.21 2.98
CA HIS A 109 -19.47 1.21 3.15
C HIS A 109 -18.08 1.38 3.81
N GLU A 110 -17.74 0.50 4.74
CA GLU A 110 -16.41 0.49 5.38
C GLU A 110 -15.34 0.02 4.41
N ILE A 111 -15.64 -0.97 3.55
CA ILE A 111 -14.75 -1.41 2.48
C ILE A 111 -14.50 -0.27 1.48
N ALA A 112 -15.55 0.44 1.05
CA ALA A 112 -15.43 1.59 0.16
C ALA A 112 -14.55 2.69 0.76
N LYS A 113 -14.75 3.02 2.04
CA LYS A 113 -13.92 3.98 2.76
C LYS A 113 -12.47 3.53 2.88
N ALA A 114 -12.22 2.23 3.14
CA ALA A 114 -10.88 1.67 3.21
C ALA A 114 -10.14 1.77 1.87
N ILE A 115 -10.84 1.48 0.77
CA ILE A 115 -10.32 1.61 -0.58
C ILE A 115 -9.97 3.07 -0.89
N GLN A 116 -10.85 4.01 -0.57
CA GLN A 116 -10.61 5.44 -0.78
C GLN A 116 -9.36 5.92 -0.04
N VAL A 117 -9.21 5.56 1.22
CA VAL A 117 -8.02 5.87 2.04
C VAL A 117 -6.74 5.42 1.35
N VAL A 118 -6.73 4.22 0.74
CA VAL A 118 -5.55 3.71 0.05
C VAL A 118 -5.33 4.39 -1.30
N LEU A 119 -6.37 4.70 -2.05
CA LEU A 119 -6.27 5.46 -3.31
C LEU A 119 -5.74 6.87 -3.06
N ASP A 120 -6.09 7.49 -1.94
CA ASP A 120 -5.55 8.77 -1.49
C ASP A 120 -4.07 8.68 -1.04
N GLY A 121 -3.51 7.46 -1.02
CA GLY A 121 -2.09 7.20 -0.70
C GLY A 121 -1.83 6.94 0.78
N GLU A 122 -2.86 6.86 1.59
CA GLU A 122 -2.78 6.53 3.02
C GLU A 122 -2.83 5.01 3.24
N ILE A 123 -2.58 4.58 4.49
CA ILE A 123 -2.62 3.18 4.90
C ILE A 123 -3.93 2.91 5.63
N PHE A 124 -4.68 1.91 5.18
CA PHE A 124 -5.82 1.43 5.94
C PHE A 124 -5.45 0.17 6.74
N LEU A 125 -5.61 0.27 8.07
CA LEU A 125 -5.48 -0.86 8.99
C LEU A 125 -6.67 -0.89 9.95
N PRO A 126 -7.19 -2.09 10.29
CA PRO A 126 -8.19 -2.24 11.34
C PRO A 126 -7.71 -1.70 12.69
N GLU A 127 -8.64 -1.17 13.50
CA GLU A 127 -8.32 -0.58 14.81
C GLU A 127 -7.61 -1.56 15.76
N SER A 128 -7.90 -2.85 15.66
CA SER A 128 -7.30 -3.91 16.47
C SER A 128 -5.76 -3.98 16.42
N VAL A 129 -5.12 -3.34 15.43
CA VAL A 129 -3.65 -3.36 15.26
C VAL A 129 -3.01 -2.02 15.57
N ARG A 130 -3.81 -0.96 15.72
CA ARG A 130 -3.30 0.39 16.00
C ARG A 130 -2.83 0.58 17.45
N GLU A 131 -3.27 -0.28 18.37
CA GLU A 131 -3.10 -0.10 19.83
C GLU A 131 -1.93 -0.87 20.45
N GLU A 132 -1.29 -1.80 19.77
CA GLU A 132 -0.22 -2.66 20.32
C GLU A 132 1.14 -2.38 19.66
N ALA A 133 1.79 -1.28 20.02
CA ALA A 133 3.21 -1.07 19.73
C ALA A 133 4.07 -1.35 20.97
N ASP A 134 4.85 -2.42 20.94
CA ASP A 134 5.83 -2.77 22.00
C ASP A 134 7.05 -1.84 21.97
N VAL A 135 7.45 -1.36 23.15
CA VAL A 135 8.24 -0.13 23.38
C VAL A 135 9.77 -0.27 23.22
N ASP A 136 10.36 -1.47 23.11
CA ASP A 136 11.83 -1.63 23.26
C ASP A 136 12.62 -1.97 21.96
N ASP A 137 12.01 -2.54 20.95
CA ASP A 137 12.63 -2.73 19.61
C ASP A 137 12.53 -1.46 18.74
N ASP A 138 11.60 -0.59 19.06
CA ASP A 138 11.26 0.64 18.35
C ASP A 138 12.42 1.66 18.28
N GLU A 139 13.24 1.80 19.30
CA GLU A 139 14.28 2.83 19.33
C GLU A 139 15.49 2.48 18.45
N ARG A 140 15.82 1.20 18.34
CA ARG A 140 16.85 0.71 17.42
C ARG A 140 16.42 0.84 15.96
N GLU A 141 15.18 0.48 15.66
CA GLU A 141 14.62 0.59 14.30
C GLU A 141 14.54 2.05 13.86
N ARG A 142 14.13 2.96 14.75
CA ARG A 142 14.09 4.42 14.52
C ARG A 142 15.47 5.00 14.19
N LEU A 143 16.51 4.61 14.92
CA LEU A 143 17.89 5.05 14.67
C LEU A 143 18.39 4.54 13.30
N GLU A 144 18.09 3.32 12.93
CA GLU A 144 18.44 2.77 11.62
C GLU A 144 17.68 3.47 10.47
N ILE A 145 16.40 3.78 10.66
CA ILE A 145 15.60 4.56 9.70
C ILE A 145 16.18 5.97 9.53
N ALA A 146 16.51 6.65 10.63
CA ALA A 146 17.10 7.98 10.58
C ALA A 146 18.43 8.00 9.80
N LYS A 147 19.31 7.02 10.03
CA LYS A 147 20.54 6.85 9.26
C LYS A 147 20.29 6.62 7.77
N ARG A 148 19.29 5.82 7.41
CA ARG A 148 18.94 5.60 6.00
C ARG A 148 18.34 6.85 5.36
N MET A 149 17.52 7.60 6.09
CA MET A 149 16.95 8.86 5.62
C MET A 149 18.02 9.90 5.30
N SER A 150 19.09 9.98 6.10
CA SER A 150 20.21 10.90 5.83
C SER A 150 20.94 10.61 4.52
N THR A 151 20.73 9.44 3.91
CA THR A 151 21.28 9.09 2.58
C THR A 151 20.43 9.57 1.40
N LEU A 152 19.21 10.06 1.68
CA LEU A 152 18.33 10.57 0.62
C LEU A 152 18.85 11.91 0.07
N THR A 153 18.72 12.10 -1.24
CA THR A 153 18.98 13.40 -1.84
C THR A 153 17.88 14.40 -1.46
N PRO A 154 18.12 15.73 -1.53
CA PRO A 154 17.09 16.73 -1.27
C PRO A 154 15.81 16.52 -2.08
N GLN A 155 15.95 16.12 -3.35
CA GLN A 155 14.81 15.80 -4.22
C GLN A 155 14.05 14.56 -3.74
N GLN A 156 14.77 13.50 -3.34
CA GLN A 156 14.17 12.29 -2.79
C GLN A 156 13.46 12.57 -1.47
N MET A 157 14.04 13.42 -0.61
CA MET A 157 13.41 13.84 0.64
C MET A 157 12.09 14.59 0.36
N ARG A 158 12.07 15.52 -0.62
CA ARG A 158 10.83 16.22 -1.01
C ARG A 158 9.77 15.25 -1.51
N VAL A 159 10.15 14.29 -2.37
CA VAL A 159 9.22 13.24 -2.83
C VAL A 159 8.70 12.43 -1.64
N LEU A 160 9.56 12.02 -0.71
CA LEU A 160 9.16 11.25 0.47
C LEU A 160 8.19 12.03 1.37
N THR A 161 8.41 13.33 1.58
CA THR A 161 7.48 14.19 2.33
C THR A 161 6.10 14.22 1.68
N LEU A 162 6.04 14.41 0.36
CA LEU A 162 4.77 14.45 -0.38
C LEU A 162 4.04 13.08 -0.36
N ILE A 163 4.82 11.98 -0.37
CA ILE A 163 4.27 10.64 -0.17
C ILE A 163 3.67 10.49 1.24
N ALA A 164 4.37 10.99 2.26
CA ALA A 164 3.91 10.93 3.64
C ALA A 164 2.67 11.80 3.91
N GLU A 165 2.46 12.84 3.08
CA GLU A 165 1.24 13.65 3.04
C GLU A 165 0.07 12.95 2.29
N GLY A 166 0.26 11.71 1.82
CA GLY A 166 -0.78 10.95 1.11
C GLY A 166 -0.95 11.31 -0.37
N LYS A 167 -0.09 12.15 -0.96
CA LYS A 167 -0.28 12.65 -2.34
C LYS A 167 -0.01 11.55 -3.36
N PRO A 168 -0.90 11.32 -4.33
CA PRO A 168 -0.67 10.40 -5.44
C PRO A 168 0.43 10.91 -6.38
N ASN A 169 1.06 9.99 -7.14
CA ASN A 169 2.20 10.31 -8.01
C ASN A 169 1.91 11.44 -9.00
N LYS A 170 0.70 11.51 -9.52
CA LYS A 170 0.25 12.56 -10.46
C LYS A 170 0.31 13.96 -9.83
N ILE A 171 -0.12 14.07 -8.57
CA ILE A 171 -0.07 15.34 -7.82
C ILE A 171 1.37 15.70 -7.47
N ILE A 172 2.19 14.70 -7.04
CA ILE A 172 3.61 14.92 -6.77
C ILE A 172 4.35 15.39 -8.03
N ALA A 173 4.06 14.79 -9.18
CA ALA A 173 4.63 15.17 -10.47
C ALA A 173 4.30 16.64 -10.81
N TYR A 174 3.04 17.04 -10.63
CA TYR A 174 2.59 18.41 -10.84
C TYR A 174 3.27 19.40 -9.88
N GLU A 175 3.34 19.11 -8.58
CA GLU A 175 3.95 20.01 -7.59
C GLU A 175 5.46 20.18 -7.75
N LEU A 176 6.14 19.14 -8.26
CA LEU A 176 7.58 19.16 -8.47
C LEU A 176 7.99 19.57 -9.90
N ASP A 177 7.02 19.81 -10.77
CA ASP A 177 7.22 20.14 -12.19
C ASP A 177 8.10 19.10 -12.91
N VAL A 178 7.75 17.81 -12.75
CA VAL A 178 8.44 16.68 -13.37
C VAL A 178 7.43 15.70 -13.97
N ALA A 179 7.91 14.78 -14.81
CA ALA A 179 7.07 13.70 -15.32
C ALA A 179 6.72 12.69 -14.21
N GLU A 180 5.57 12.05 -14.29
CA GLU A 180 5.15 11.01 -13.33
C GLU A 180 6.13 9.82 -13.31
N THR A 181 6.71 9.47 -14.47
CA THR A 181 7.77 8.47 -14.57
C THR A 181 9.01 8.85 -13.74
N THR A 182 9.33 10.14 -13.63
CA THR A 182 10.42 10.63 -12.78
C THR A 182 10.09 10.45 -11.30
N VAL A 183 8.83 10.70 -10.91
CA VAL A 183 8.36 10.45 -9.54
C VAL A 183 8.47 8.96 -9.20
N LYS A 184 7.99 8.06 -10.09
CA LYS A 184 8.14 6.61 -9.92
C LYS A 184 9.60 6.20 -9.74
N ALA A 185 10.53 6.74 -10.54
CA ALA A 185 11.96 6.48 -10.40
C ALA A 185 12.52 6.96 -9.04
N HIS A 186 12.09 8.13 -8.55
CA HIS A 186 12.47 8.60 -7.22
C HIS A 186 11.93 7.69 -6.11
N ILE A 187 10.66 7.25 -6.20
CA ILE A 187 10.07 6.31 -5.25
C ILE A 187 10.88 5.02 -5.19
N THR A 188 11.16 4.41 -6.33
CA THR A 188 11.99 3.18 -6.41
C THR A 188 13.36 3.38 -5.74
N ALA A 189 14.01 4.52 -5.98
CA ALA A 189 15.31 4.84 -5.37
C ALA A 189 15.19 5.06 -3.84
N ILE A 190 14.11 5.70 -3.37
CA ILE A 190 13.81 5.90 -1.95
C ILE A 190 13.61 4.55 -1.26
N LEU A 191 12.74 3.69 -1.79
CA LEU A 191 12.47 2.35 -1.24
C LEU A 191 13.76 1.55 -1.07
N ARG A 192 14.62 1.54 -2.10
CA ARG A 192 15.92 0.86 -2.04
C ARG A 192 16.85 1.44 -0.96
N LYS A 193 16.93 2.77 -0.82
CA LYS A 193 17.79 3.44 0.16
C LYS A 193 17.30 3.24 1.59
N LEU A 194 15.99 3.33 1.81
CA LEU A 194 15.37 3.08 3.10
C LEU A 194 15.36 1.59 3.46
N LYS A 195 15.68 0.68 2.50
CA LYS A 195 15.57 -0.78 2.63
C LYS A 195 14.16 -1.21 3.01
N VAL A 196 13.17 -0.60 2.42
CA VAL A 196 11.76 -0.93 2.57
C VAL A 196 11.21 -1.46 1.24
N HIS A 197 10.14 -2.26 1.32
CA HIS A 197 9.63 -2.99 0.16
C HIS A 197 8.36 -2.38 -0.43
N SER A 198 7.81 -1.32 0.19
CA SER A 198 6.60 -0.67 -0.31
C SER A 198 6.55 0.81 0.03
N ARG A 199 5.75 1.55 -0.75
CA ARG A 199 5.39 2.93 -0.46
C ARG A 199 4.85 3.10 0.97
N THR A 200 4.00 2.17 1.40
CA THR A 200 3.43 2.10 2.75
C THR A 200 4.51 2.08 3.83
N GLN A 201 5.50 1.21 3.69
CA GLN A 201 6.63 1.15 4.63
C GLN A 201 7.46 2.43 4.60
N ALA A 202 7.63 3.06 3.44
CA ALA A 202 8.31 4.34 3.34
C ALA A 202 7.54 5.46 4.05
N VAL A 203 6.20 5.47 3.96
CA VAL A 203 5.33 6.42 4.69
C VAL A 203 5.45 6.22 6.20
N LEU A 204 5.36 4.96 6.68
CA LEU A 204 5.53 4.66 8.11
C LEU A 204 6.89 5.11 8.63
N ALA A 205 7.96 4.80 7.89
CA ALA A 205 9.31 5.24 8.22
C ALA A 205 9.41 6.77 8.28
N ALA A 206 8.80 7.48 7.33
CA ALA A 206 8.78 8.94 7.29
C ALA A 206 7.99 9.53 8.47
N GLN A 207 6.80 9.01 8.77
CA GLN A 207 5.98 9.48 9.88
C GLN A 207 6.67 9.29 11.23
N THR A 208 7.33 8.15 11.45
CA THR A 208 8.13 7.89 12.65
C THR A 208 9.27 8.91 12.81
N HIS A 209 9.86 9.38 11.73
CA HIS A 209 10.94 10.36 11.74
C HIS A 209 10.42 11.80 11.96
N PHE A 210 9.38 12.22 11.21
CA PHE A 210 8.86 13.59 11.23
C PHE A 210 8.09 13.94 12.50
N SER A 211 7.45 12.96 13.18
CA SER A 211 6.71 13.21 14.41
C SER A 211 7.57 13.74 15.57
N LYS A 212 8.90 13.62 15.51
CA LYS A 212 9.83 14.16 16.53
C LYS A 212 10.43 15.52 16.21
N GLU A 213 10.44 15.95 14.93
CA GLU A 213 10.94 17.31 14.59
C GLU A 213 9.91 18.41 14.89
N SER A 214 8.69 18.06 15.27
CA SER A 214 7.61 19.00 15.55
C SER A 214 7.44 19.34 17.04
N ILE A 215 8.43 19.05 17.92
CA ILE A 215 8.44 19.53 19.32
C ILE A 215 9.62 20.46 19.51
N PRO A 216 9.45 21.77 19.24
CA PRO A 216 10.32 22.75 19.86
C PRO A 216 9.88 22.92 21.32
N THR A 217 10.82 22.82 22.23
CA THR A 217 10.73 23.22 23.64
C THR A 217 10.29 24.65 23.78
#